data_0e73edd5110bcb774280f6c00057d040
#
_entry.id   0e73edd5110bcb774280f6c00057d040
#
_cell.length_a   1.000
_cell.length_b   1.000
_cell.length_c   1.000
_cell.angle_alpha   90.00
_cell.angle_beta   90.00
_cell.angle_gamma   90.00
#
_symmetry.space_group_name_H-M   'P 1'
#
loop_
_entity.id
_entity.type
_entity.pdbx_description
1 polymer ?
#
loop_
_entity_poly.entity_id
_entity_poly.type
_entity_poly.pdbx_seq_one_letter_code
_entity_poly.pdbx_strand_id
1 'polypeptide(L)'
;MNSRRTLLTALASLTALGVLTACGSGEAATGEVEPEGQKGNGINVGPDQNRVHTAKVDAIAAKVPEAARQRGTLILGVSASSNPPLAFRATDDKTLIGVELDLATLVADTLGLKPEFTPVSWENLFVGLDSGKYDAVFSNVTVTEERKDKYDFATYRLDDLAFEAKKGSGWTVKGPEDVSGKTIAVGSGTNQEKILVDWSEQNEKAGRKGVDIKYFQNTSDYYLALQSGRIDGYLGPNPTVAYHVTSAGRTETVGTFSGAGAGLQGKIAATTKKDSGLVAAYAAAIDHIIENGTYAQVLKRWGLESEAVEKSEINPPGLPRTKS
;
A
#
# COMPACT_ATOMS: atom_id res chain seq x y z
N MET A 1 24.98 -64.01 12.96
CA MET A 1 24.66 -65.34 12.36
C MET A 1 23.82 -65.12 11.14
N ASN A 2 24.44 -65.43 10.02
CA ASN A 2 23.89 -66.07 8.83
C ASN A 2 22.70 -65.40 8.15
N SER A 3 22.71 -65.14 6.88
CA SER A 3 23.48 -65.50 5.73
C SER A 3 22.59 -65.46 4.48
N ARG A 4 23.01 -64.77 3.44
CA ARG A 4 23.04 -65.24 2.02
C ARG A 4 21.69 -65.36 1.32
N ARG A 5 21.53 -64.94 0.15
CA ARG A 5 22.14 -64.93 -1.20
C ARG A 5 21.04 -64.96 -2.23
N THR A 6 21.14 -64.13 -3.24
CA THR A 6 21.42 -64.34 -4.69
C THR A 6 20.25 -64.88 -5.49
N LEU A 7 19.91 -64.56 -6.70
CA LEU A 7 20.56 -64.29 -7.99
C LEU A 7 19.52 -63.89 -9.03
N LEU A 8 19.77 -62.95 -9.92
CA LEU A 8 19.81 -62.95 -11.37
C LEU A 8 18.74 -63.76 -12.15
N THR A 9 18.08 -63.12 -13.11
CA THR A 9 18.34 -63.37 -14.55
C THR A 9 17.65 -62.36 -15.47
N ALA A 10 18.41 -61.96 -16.44
CA ALA A 10 18.03 -61.11 -17.59
C ALA A 10 17.32 -61.95 -18.66
N LEU A 11 16.51 -61.35 -19.50
CA LEU A 11 16.42 -61.71 -20.90
C LEU A 11 15.96 -60.51 -21.74
N ALA A 12 16.72 -60.24 -22.75
CA ALA A 12 16.47 -59.28 -23.83
C ALA A 12 15.60 -59.83 -24.90
N SER A 13 14.87 -59.01 -25.61
CA SER A 13 14.48 -59.30 -27.02
C SER A 13 14.24 -57.99 -27.79
N LEU A 14 14.95 -57.90 -28.88
CA LEU A 14 15.01 -56.90 -29.95
C LEU A 14 13.79 -56.91 -30.86
N THR A 15 13.75 -55.84 -31.67
CA THR A 15 13.20 -55.59 -33.03
C THR A 15 11.90 -54.78 -33.02
N ALA A 16 11.64 -53.81 -33.90
CA ALA A 16 12.21 -53.49 -35.20
C ALA A 16 11.98 -52.02 -35.60
N LEU A 17 12.75 -51.55 -36.55
CA LEU A 17 12.76 -50.30 -37.28
C LEU A 17 11.42 -49.85 -37.85
N GLY A 18 11.17 -48.55 -37.82
CA GLY A 18 10.22 -47.84 -38.69
C GLY A 18 10.63 -46.40 -38.86
N VAL A 19 11.43 -46.14 -39.90
CA VAL A 19 11.83 -44.79 -40.33
C VAL A 19 10.69 -44.19 -41.12
N LEU A 20 10.18 -43.05 -40.73
CA LEU A 20 9.49 -42.12 -41.62
C LEU A 20 9.92 -40.70 -41.31
N THR A 21 10.73 -40.18 -42.18
CA THR A 21 11.15 -38.77 -42.32
C THR A 21 9.94 -37.93 -42.73
N ALA A 22 9.64 -36.93 -41.93
CA ALA A 22 8.90 -35.76 -42.41
C ALA A 22 9.58 -34.50 -41.83
N CYS A 23 10.22 -33.78 -42.72
CA CYS A 23 10.70 -32.40 -42.44
C CYS A 23 9.51 -31.50 -42.16
N GLY A 24 9.51 -30.87 -41.00
CA GLY A 24 8.65 -29.76 -40.62
C GLY A 24 9.42 -28.88 -39.66
N SER A 25 9.95 -27.78 -40.19
CA SER A 25 10.54 -26.69 -39.42
C SER A 25 9.46 -26.12 -38.48
N GLY A 26 9.50 -26.54 -37.23
CA GLY A 26 8.71 -25.93 -36.13
C GLY A 26 9.70 -25.31 -35.17
N GLU A 27 9.73 -23.99 -35.15
CA GLU A 27 10.34 -23.18 -34.10
C GLU A 27 9.78 -23.64 -32.76
N ALA A 28 10.65 -24.19 -31.93
CA ALA A 28 10.29 -24.44 -30.52
C ALA A 28 10.13 -23.07 -29.83
N ALA A 29 8.90 -22.61 -29.72
CA ALA A 29 8.57 -21.54 -28.80
C ALA A 29 8.88 -22.05 -27.39
N THR A 30 10.01 -21.63 -26.84
CA THR A 30 10.26 -21.68 -25.39
C THR A 30 9.29 -20.72 -24.75
N GLY A 31 8.08 -21.21 -24.46
CA GLY A 31 7.17 -20.50 -23.59
C GLY A 31 7.80 -20.46 -22.20
N GLU A 32 8.37 -19.33 -21.84
CA GLU A 32 8.60 -19.01 -20.44
C GLU A 32 7.24 -19.04 -19.77
N VAL A 33 7.04 -20.01 -18.91
CA VAL A 33 5.88 -20.05 -18.01
C VAL A 33 6.13 -18.97 -16.97
N GLU A 34 5.56 -17.77 -17.21
CA GLU A 34 5.51 -16.74 -16.18
C GLU A 34 4.79 -17.33 -14.96
N PRO A 35 5.34 -17.17 -13.74
CA PRO A 35 4.67 -17.65 -12.53
C PRO A 35 3.28 -17.03 -12.44
N GLU A 36 2.25 -17.86 -12.26
CA GLU A 36 0.87 -17.42 -11.99
C GLU A 36 0.85 -16.53 -10.72
N GLY A 37 0.85 -15.24 -10.92
CA GLY A 37 0.84 -14.23 -9.84
C GLY A 37 1.24 -12.83 -10.29
N GLN A 38 1.77 -12.66 -11.51
CA GLN A 38 2.31 -11.37 -11.98
C GLN A 38 1.51 -10.72 -13.11
N LYS A 39 0.23 -10.90 -13.20
CA LYS A 39 -0.62 -9.97 -13.96
C LYS A 39 -0.94 -8.76 -13.08
N GLY A 40 0.07 -8.00 -12.71
CA GLY A 40 -0.11 -6.64 -12.22
C GLY A 40 -0.81 -5.83 -13.31
N ASN A 41 -1.69 -4.91 -12.94
CA ASN A 41 -2.50 -4.00 -13.76
C ASN A 41 -1.67 -3.08 -14.69
N GLY A 42 -0.62 -3.58 -15.35
CA GLY A 42 0.37 -2.78 -16.06
C GLY A 42 1.40 -2.09 -15.16
N ILE A 43 1.34 -2.31 -13.86
CA ILE A 43 2.29 -1.76 -12.87
C ILE A 43 3.56 -2.61 -12.85
N ASN A 44 4.72 -1.96 -12.99
CA ASN A 44 6.01 -2.64 -12.83
C ASN A 44 6.26 -2.99 -11.35
N VAL A 45 6.20 -4.27 -11.03
CA VAL A 45 6.49 -4.81 -9.68
C VAL A 45 7.90 -5.40 -9.56
N GLY A 46 8.73 -5.30 -10.60
CA GLY A 46 10.13 -5.71 -10.59
C GLY A 46 11.04 -4.76 -9.79
N PRO A 47 12.29 -5.17 -9.50
CA PRO A 47 13.25 -4.33 -8.77
C PRO A 47 13.74 -3.12 -9.58
N ASP A 48 13.79 -3.23 -10.91
CA ASP A 48 14.23 -2.16 -11.81
C ASP A 48 13.09 -1.17 -12.06
N GLN A 49 13.05 -0.16 -11.22
CA GLN A 49 11.91 0.74 -11.18
C GLN A 49 12.00 1.93 -12.15
N ASN A 50 13.17 2.30 -12.66
CA ASN A 50 13.34 3.51 -13.47
C ASN A 50 12.58 4.71 -12.88
N ARG A 51 12.86 5.04 -11.61
CA ARG A 51 12.13 6.07 -10.87
C ARG A 51 12.18 7.42 -11.57
N VAL A 52 11.10 8.17 -11.42
CA VAL A 52 11.08 9.57 -11.82
C VAL A 52 11.91 10.36 -10.82
N HIS A 53 12.75 11.27 -11.31
CA HIS A 53 13.58 12.16 -10.50
C HIS A 53 13.34 13.62 -10.88
N THR A 54 13.71 14.54 -9.98
CA THR A 54 13.66 15.97 -10.23
C THR A 54 14.93 16.66 -9.73
N ALA A 55 15.16 17.89 -10.19
CA ALA A 55 16.29 18.66 -9.75
C ALA A 55 16.07 19.28 -8.37
N LYS A 56 17.16 19.47 -7.62
CA LYS A 56 17.16 20.25 -6.38
C LYS A 56 16.72 21.69 -6.64
N VAL A 57 15.93 22.24 -5.72
CA VAL A 57 15.53 23.66 -5.72
C VAL A 57 16.09 24.34 -4.47
N ASP A 58 17.12 25.16 -4.65
CA ASP A 58 17.86 25.76 -3.54
C ASP A 58 16.98 26.58 -2.58
N ALA A 59 16.01 27.33 -3.10
CA ALA A 59 15.07 28.11 -2.27
C ALA A 59 14.16 27.23 -1.39
N ILE A 60 13.85 26.01 -1.83
CA ILE A 60 13.07 25.03 -1.08
C ILE A 60 13.99 24.28 -0.11
N ALA A 61 15.15 23.85 -0.56
CA ALA A 61 16.16 23.18 0.25
C ALA A 61 16.61 24.02 1.47
N ALA A 62 16.65 25.36 1.31
CA ALA A 62 16.98 26.29 2.40
C ALA A 62 15.94 26.26 3.54
N LYS A 63 14.71 25.77 3.33
CA LYS A 63 13.68 25.62 4.36
C LYS A 63 13.92 24.40 5.27
N VAL A 64 14.77 23.47 4.88
CA VAL A 64 15.10 22.29 5.68
C VAL A 64 15.95 22.72 6.88
N PRO A 65 15.68 22.24 8.11
CA PRO A 65 16.52 22.49 9.27
C PRO A 65 17.99 22.15 9.02
N GLU A 66 18.89 22.97 9.57
CA GLU A 66 20.32 22.88 9.28
C GLU A 66 20.91 21.49 9.58
N ALA A 67 20.52 20.87 10.67
CA ALA A 67 20.99 19.53 11.05
C ALA A 67 20.69 18.46 9.99
N ALA A 68 19.49 18.49 9.39
CA ALA A 68 19.13 17.57 8.31
C ALA A 68 19.90 17.90 7.02
N ARG A 69 20.09 19.18 6.70
CA ARG A 69 20.89 19.60 5.54
C ARG A 69 22.36 19.18 5.66
N GLN A 70 22.96 19.35 6.84
CA GLN A 70 24.35 18.93 7.10
C GLN A 70 24.53 17.41 7.03
N ARG A 71 23.54 16.65 7.47
CA ARG A 71 23.53 15.18 7.36
C ARG A 71 23.46 14.72 5.88
N GLY A 72 22.83 15.50 5.02
CA GLY A 72 22.69 15.19 3.60
C GLY A 72 21.71 14.05 3.28
N THR A 73 21.02 13.53 4.29
CA THR A 73 20.06 12.42 4.14
C THR A 73 18.70 12.79 4.74
N LEU A 74 17.66 12.18 4.19
CA LEU A 74 16.28 12.23 4.69
C LEU A 74 15.90 10.84 5.16
N ILE A 75 15.77 10.64 6.47
CA ILE A 75 15.46 9.34 7.07
C ILE A 75 13.95 9.17 7.14
N LEU A 76 13.44 8.17 6.44
CA LEU A 76 12.01 7.96 6.20
C LEU A 76 11.54 6.62 6.74
N GLY A 77 10.54 6.65 7.62
CA GLY A 77 9.80 5.47 8.01
C GLY A 77 8.78 5.08 6.95
N VAL A 78 8.69 3.80 6.60
CA VAL A 78 7.72 3.29 5.63
C VAL A 78 7.16 1.95 6.06
N SER A 79 5.82 1.81 6.03
CA SER A 79 5.16 0.54 6.27
C SER A 79 5.12 -0.26 4.97
N ALA A 80 6.00 -1.25 4.87
CA ALA A 80 6.12 -2.10 3.69
C ALA A 80 5.46 -3.47 3.91
N SER A 81 4.28 -3.49 4.52
CA SER A 81 3.53 -4.70 4.89
C SER A 81 2.80 -5.37 3.71
N SER A 82 3.40 -5.37 2.52
CA SER A 82 2.83 -5.98 1.30
C SER A 82 1.52 -5.31 0.85
N ASN A 83 1.50 -3.98 0.78
CA ASN A 83 0.35 -3.17 0.37
C ASN A 83 0.56 -2.53 -1.02
N PRO A 84 0.62 -3.31 -2.13
CA PRO A 84 0.64 -2.71 -3.46
C PRO A 84 -0.62 -1.87 -3.71
N PRO A 85 -0.50 -0.75 -4.41
CA PRO A 85 0.69 -0.14 -4.99
C PRO A 85 1.39 0.88 -4.06
N LEU A 86 1.03 0.92 -2.76
CA LEU A 86 1.48 1.95 -1.81
C LEU A 86 2.96 1.80 -1.44
N ALA A 87 3.30 0.80 -0.61
CA ALA A 87 4.68 0.46 -0.26
C ALA A 87 4.78 -1.06 -0.06
N PHE A 88 5.69 -1.70 -0.77
CA PHE A 88 5.84 -3.15 -0.75
C PHE A 88 7.23 -3.57 -1.26
N ARG A 89 7.53 -4.86 -1.20
CA ARG A 89 8.74 -5.41 -1.79
C ARG A 89 8.50 -5.82 -3.23
N ALA A 90 9.48 -5.53 -4.09
CA ALA A 90 9.50 -5.98 -5.47
C ALA A 90 9.58 -7.52 -5.55
N THR A 91 9.53 -8.06 -6.75
CA THR A 91 9.60 -9.51 -7.03
C THR A 91 10.89 -10.18 -6.56
N ASP A 92 11.94 -9.41 -6.25
CA ASP A 92 13.19 -9.91 -5.64
C ASP A 92 13.08 -10.06 -4.11
N ASP A 93 11.95 -9.74 -3.50
CA ASP A 93 11.67 -9.74 -2.06
C ASP A 93 12.63 -8.90 -1.21
N LYS A 94 13.33 -7.97 -1.82
CA LYS A 94 14.35 -7.11 -1.21
C LYS A 94 14.11 -5.63 -1.48
N THR A 95 13.95 -5.27 -2.75
CA THR A 95 13.82 -3.88 -3.17
C THR A 95 12.48 -3.30 -2.74
N LEU A 96 12.51 -2.17 -2.03
CA LEU A 96 11.30 -1.44 -1.65
C LEU A 96 10.81 -0.59 -2.81
N ILE A 97 9.53 -0.72 -3.15
CA ILE A 97 8.87 -0.02 -4.26
C ILE A 97 7.47 0.44 -3.85
N GLY A 98 6.89 1.33 -4.65
CA GLY A 98 5.54 1.83 -4.45
C GLY A 98 5.46 3.35 -4.56
N VAL A 99 4.24 3.86 -4.70
CA VAL A 99 3.97 5.29 -4.87
C VAL A 99 4.52 6.12 -3.71
N GLU A 100 4.45 5.61 -2.48
CA GLU A 100 4.93 6.28 -1.29
C GLU A 100 6.45 6.56 -1.36
N LEU A 101 7.21 5.57 -1.86
CA LEU A 101 8.65 5.71 -2.02
C LEU A 101 9.02 6.62 -3.18
N ASP A 102 8.28 6.57 -4.29
CA ASP A 102 8.54 7.38 -5.46
C ASP A 102 8.25 8.86 -5.16
N LEU A 103 7.15 9.19 -4.50
CA LEU A 103 6.83 10.56 -4.07
C LEU A 103 7.84 11.09 -3.03
N ALA A 104 8.19 10.26 -2.05
CA ALA A 104 9.21 10.62 -1.06
C ALA A 104 10.59 10.85 -1.71
N THR A 105 10.93 10.11 -2.76
CA THR A 105 12.17 10.31 -3.54
C THR A 105 12.15 11.66 -4.25
N LEU A 106 11.05 12.04 -4.92
CA LEU A 106 10.91 13.35 -5.55
C LEU A 106 11.02 14.50 -4.56
N VAL A 107 10.42 14.36 -3.38
CA VAL A 107 10.55 15.34 -2.29
C VAL A 107 12.01 15.45 -1.85
N ALA A 108 12.69 14.34 -1.63
CA ALA A 108 14.10 14.31 -1.24
C ALA A 108 15.00 14.93 -2.32
N ASP A 109 14.78 14.62 -3.60
CA ASP A 109 15.49 15.22 -4.74
C ASP A 109 15.33 16.75 -4.74
N THR A 110 14.10 17.26 -4.59
CA THR A 110 13.80 18.69 -4.53
C THR A 110 14.52 19.38 -3.38
N LEU A 111 14.65 18.68 -2.25
CA LEU A 111 15.37 19.18 -1.07
C LEU A 111 16.91 19.01 -1.18
N GLY A 112 17.39 18.30 -2.19
CA GLY A 112 18.82 17.97 -2.35
C GLY A 112 19.34 17.03 -1.29
N LEU A 113 18.48 16.12 -0.79
CA LEU A 113 18.80 15.13 0.23
C LEU A 113 18.68 13.71 -0.36
N LYS A 114 19.49 12.78 0.15
CA LYS A 114 19.38 11.37 -0.20
C LYS A 114 18.31 10.71 0.66
N PRO A 115 17.26 10.09 0.09
CA PRO A 115 16.26 9.37 0.87
C PRO A 115 16.84 8.06 1.42
N GLU A 116 16.59 7.79 2.71
CA GLU A 116 16.93 6.53 3.39
C GLU A 116 15.66 5.92 3.96
N PHE A 117 15.16 4.85 3.32
CA PHE A 117 13.91 4.20 3.72
C PHE A 117 14.16 3.13 4.79
N THR A 118 13.41 3.21 5.89
CA THR A 118 13.42 2.21 6.96
C THR A 118 12.06 1.50 6.99
N PRO A 119 11.99 0.23 6.53
CA PRO A 119 10.75 -0.54 6.59
C PRO A 119 10.45 -0.96 8.03
N VAL A 120 9.22 -0.71 8.46
CA VAL A 120 8.72 -1.04 9.80
C VAL A 120 7.24 -1.42 9.75
N SER A 121 6.69 -1.97 10.85
CA SER A 121 5.24 -2.15 10.98
C SER A 121 4.53 -0.80 11.16
N TRP A 122 3.22 -0.78 10.88
CA TRP A 122 2.40 0.43 10.99
C TRP A 122 2.52 1.10 12.36
N GLU A 123 2.42 0.35 13.44
CA GLU A 123 2.50 0.86 14.82
C GLU A 123 3.86 1.49 15.12
N ASN A 124 4.93 0.93 14.57
CA ASN A 124 6.31 1.41 14.78
C ASN A 124 6.65 2.67 14.00
N LEU A 125 5.84 3.08 13.01
CA LEU A 125 6.02 4.36 12.31
C LEU A 125 5.95 5.53 13.28
N PHE A 126 4.91 5.56 14.10
CA PHE A 126 4.66 6.66 15.05
C PHE A 126 5.65 6.63 16.22
N VAL A 127 6.01 5.46 16.71
CA VAL A 127 7.07 5.30 17.73
C VAL A 127 8.40 5.86 17.22
N GLY A 128 8.74 5.61 15.96
CA GLY A 128 9.95 6.14 15.34
C GLY A 128 9.92 7.67 15.14
N LEU A 129 8.76 8.24 14.79
CA LEU A 129 8.58 9.70 14.73
C LEU A 129 8.71 10.34 16.12
N ASP A 130 8.04 9.80 17.12
CA ASP A 130 8.05 10.32 18.50
C ASP A 130 9.47 10.33 19.07
N SER A 131 10.25 9.29 18.80
CA SER A 131 11.65 9.17 19.25
C SER A 131 12.66 9.98 18.40
N GLY A 132 12.22 10.57 17.27
CA GLY A 132 13.10 11.26 16.33
C GLY A 132 14.01 10.33 15.51
N LYS A 133 13.66 9.04 15.41
CA LYS A 133 14.37 8.08 14.57
C LYS A 133 14.17 8.36 13.08
N TYR A 134 13.01 8.90 12.70
CA TYR A 134 12.67 9.30 11.34
C TYR A 134 12.46 10.81 11.27
N ASP A 135 12.85 11.42 10.16
CA ASP A 135 12.51 12.80 9.84
C ASP A 135 11.06 12.94 9.42
N ALA A 136 10.57 11.92 8.71
CA ALA A 136 9.19 11.82 8.28
C ALA A 136 8.75 10.37 8.03
N VAL A 137 7.45 10.22 7.84
CA VAL A 137 6.80 8.99 7.38
C VAL A 137 6.06 9.29 6.09
N PHE A 138 6.29 8.46 5.06
CA PHE A 138 5.50 8.37 3.84
C PHE A 138 4.91 6.96 3.78
N SER A 139 3.65 6.81 4.20
CA SER A 139 3.03 5.49 4.42
C SER A 139 1.51 5.56 4.47
N ASN A 140 0.91 6.28 3.53
CA ASN A 140 -0.54 6.41 3.49
C ASN A 140 -1.14 6.90 4.82
N VAL A 141 -0.49 7.88 5.45
CA VAL A 141 -0.95 8.40 6.73
C VAL A 141 -2.03 9.46 6.50
N THR A 142 -3.24 9.15 6.92
CA THR A 142 -4.39 10.06 6.89
C THR A 142 -4.23 11.18 7.90
N VAL A 143 -4.57 12.40 7.50
CA VAL A 143 -4.70 13.53 8.43
C VAL A 143 -5.90 13.29 9.35
N THR A 144 -5.67 13.30 10.67
CA THR A 144 -6.72 13.23 11.68
C THR A 144 -6.53 14.30 12.73
N GLU A 145 -7.64 14.80 13.32
CA GLU A 145 -7.56 15.81 14.39
C GLU A 145 -6.82 15.31 15.62
N GLU A 146 -6.84 14.01 15.87
CA GLU A 146 -6.12 13.36 16.95
C GLU A 146 -4.61 13.33 16.71
N ARG A 147 -4.19 12.96 15.48
CA ARG A 147 -2.77 12.89 15.11
C ARG A 147 -2.11 14.27 15.09
N LYS A 148 -2.86 15.34 14.80
CA LYS A 148 -2.35 16.73 14.83
C LYS A 148 -1.89 17.20 16.21
N ASP A 149 -2.20 16.48 17.28
CA ASP A 149 -1.66 16.78 18.61
C ASP A 149 -0.14 16.56 18.66
N LYS A 150 0.37 15.60 17.91
CA LYS A 150 1.75 15.15 17.95
C LYS A 150 2.53 15.34 16.66
N TYR A 151 1.85 15.48 15.52
CA TYR A 151 2.46 15.47 14.20
C TYR A 151 2.00 16.65 13.35
N ASP A 152 2.87 17.06 12.42
CA ASP A 152 2.56 17.97 11.33
C ASP A 152 2.46 17.20 10.01
N PHE A 153 1.60 17.69 9.12
CA PHE A 153 1.20 17.04 7.88
C PHE A 153 1.39 17.95 6.68
N ALA A 154 2.04 17.46 5.62
CA ALA A 154 2.05 18.06 4.30
C ALA A 154 1.37 17.09 3.33
N THR A 155 0.19 17.46 2.79
CA THR A 155 -0.63 16.55 2.01
C THR A 155 -0.07 16.30 0.62
N TYR A 156 -0.24 15.06 0.10
CA TYR A 156 0.22 14.69 -1.23
C TYR A 156 -0.74 13.79 -2.02
N ARG A 157 -1.83 13.30 -1.41
CA ARG A 157 -2.86 12.48 -2.08
C ARG A 157 -4.21 12.62 -1.38
N LEU A 158 -5.30 12.38 -2.11
CA LEU A 158 -6.60 12.13 -1.49
C LEU A 158 -6.57 10.79 -0.75
N ASP A 159 -7.43 10.66 0.25
CA ASP A 159 -7.58 9.42 1.02
C ASP A 159 -8.98 8.87 0.83
N ASP A 160 -9.07 7.88 -0.05
CA ASP A 160 -10.28 7.09 -0.23
C ASP A 160 -10.08 5.69 0.35
N LEU A 161 -11.13 5.20 0.99
CA LEU A 161 -11.25 3.86 1.57
C LEU A 161 -12.19 3.02 0.74
N ALA A 162 -11.96 1.71 0.72
CA ALA A 162 -12.87 0.79 0.05
C ALA A 162 -13.17 -0.42 0.93
N PHE A 163 -14.43 -0.87 0.86
CA PHE A 163 -14.83 -2.19 1.33
C PHE A 163 -14.60 -3.21 0.23
N GLU A 164 -13.90 -4.26 0.56
CA GLU A 164 -13.66 -5.42 -0.30
C GLU A 164 -14.40 -6.62 0.24
N ALA A 165 -15.12 -7.32 -0.64
CA ALA A 165 -15.83 -8.55 -0.34
C ALA A 165 -15.51 -9.64 -1.36
N LYS A 166 -15.92 -10.87 -1.09
CA LYS A 166 -15.83 -11.96 -2.04
C LYS A 166 -16.67 -11.67 -3.28
N LYS A 167 -16.14 -11.93 -4.46
CA LYS A 167 -16.82 -11.70 -5.73
C LYS A 167 -18.15 -12.43 -5.80
N GLY A 168 -19.19 -11.73 -6.20
CA GLY A 168 -20.56 -12.25 -6.26
C GLY A 168 -21.23 -12.33 -4.88
N SER A 169 -20.76 -11.59 -3.90
CA SER A 169 -21.34 -11.51 -2.55
C SER A 169 -22.76 -10.93 -2.55
N GLY A 170 -23.11 -10.13 -3.55
CA GLY A 170 -24.36 -9.37 -3.61
C GLY A 170 -24.45 -8.27 -2.55
N TRP A 171 -23.36 -8.01 -1.84
CA TRP A 171 -23.29 -6.97 -0.81
C TRP A 171 -22.93 -5.63 -1.41
N THR A 172 -23.53 -4.56 -0.91
CA THR A 172 -23.19 -3.18 -1.23
C THR A 172 -23.19 -2.39 0.04
N VAL A 173 -22.17 -1.58 0.26
CA VAL A 173 -22.02 -0.72 1.43
C VAL A 173 -22.20 0.73 1.00
N LYS A 174 -23.21 1.39 1.57
CA LYS A 174 -23.52 2.81 1.37
C LYS A 174 -23.46 3.60 2.68
N GLY A 175 -23.52 2.91 3.81
CA GLY A 175 -23.53 3.53 5.12
C GLY A 175 -23.43 2.51 6.26
N PRO A 176 -23.51 2.99 7.51
CA PRO A 176 -23.35 2.17 8.71
C PRO A 176 -24.31 0.96 8.78
N GLU A 177 -25.55 1.13 8.30
CA GLU A 177 -26.56 0.07 8.34
C GLU A 177 -26.18 -1.17 7.54
N ASP A 178 -25.45 -0.99 6.44
CA ASP A 178 -25.07 -2.10 5.53
C ASP A 178 -23.99 -3.02 6.12
N VAL A 179 -23.28 -2.55 7.15
CA VAL A 179 -22.26 -3.33 7.86
C VAL A 179 -22.75 -3.93 9.18
N SER A 180 -24.03 -3.72 9.53
CA SER A 180 -24.62 -4.25 10.76
C SER A 180 -24.53 -5.78 10.83
N GLY A 181 -23.94 -6.30 11.91
CA GLY A 181 -23.77 -7.72 12.17
C GLY A 181 -22.79 -8.43 11.24
N LYS A 182 -22.04 -7.67 10.44
CA LYS A 182 -20.96 -8.19 9.58
C LYS A 182 -19.67 -8.39 10.36
N THR A 183 -18.88 -9.36 9.92
CA THR A 183 -17.51 -9.58 10.40
C THR A 183 -16.54 -8.92 9.43
N ILE A 184 -15.88 -7.85 9.84
CA ILE A 184 -15.05 -7.02 8.95
C ILE A 184 -13.62 -6.92 9.49
N ALA A 185 -12.65 -7.17 8.60
CA ALA A 185 -11.24 -7.00 8.86
C ALA A 185 -10.81 -5.54 8.70
N VAL A 186 -9.89 -5.10 9.55
CA VAL A 186 -9.28 -3.77 9.50
C VAL A 186 -7.91 -3.78 10.16
N GLY A 187 -7.04 -2.83 9.82
CA GLY A 187 -5.77 -2.61 10.53
C GLY A 187 -5.99 -1.83 11.82
N SER A 188 -5.35 -2.25 12.92
CA SER A 188 -5.41 -1.54 14.19
C SER A 188 -4.69 -0.18 14.15
N GLY A 189 -5.18 0.82 14.86
CA GLY A 189 -4.62 2.19 14.94
C GLY A 189 -4.80 3.01 13.66
N THR A 190 -5.65 2.56 12.73
CA THR A 190 -5.92 3.24 11.46
C THR A 190 -7.16 4.13 11.53
N ASN A 191 -7.30 5.05 10.57
CA ASN A 191 -8.54 5.82 10.38
C ASN A 191 -9.71 4.92 9.95
N GLN A 192 -9.42 3.83 9.24
CA GLN A 192 -10.39 2.80 8.85
C GLN A 192 -11.04 2.17 10.09
N GLU A 193 -10.21 1.76 11.05
CA GLU A 193 -10.70 1.22 12.33
C GLU A 193 -11.63 2.24 13.02
N LYS A 194 -11.18 3.49 13.13
CA LYS A 194 -11.95 4.54 13.79
C LYS A 194 -13.32 4.75 13.15
N ILE A 195 -13.38 4.80 11.81
CA ILE A 195 -14.64 4.91 11.07
C ILE A 195 -15.53 3.68 11.31
N LEU A 196 -14.95 2.48 11.28
CA LEU A 196 -15.71 1.25 11.46
C LEU A 196 -16.26 1.09 12.89
N VAL A 197 -15.49 1.51 13.89
CA VAL A 197 -15.94 1.56 15.30
C VAL A 197 -17.11 2.55 15.44
N ASP A 198 -16.98 3.75 14.89
CA ASP A 198 -18.07 4.75 14.91
C ASP A 198 -19.34 4.23 14.23
N TRP A 199 -19.20 3.53 13.10
CA TRP A 199 -20.33 2.90 12.41
C TRP A 199 -20.96 1.76 13.23
N SER A 200 -20.14 0.98 13.95
CA SER A 200 -20.62 -0.06 14.87
C SER A 200 -21.48 0.55 15.98
N GLU A 201 -20.97 1.62 16.61
CA GLU A 201 -21.71 2.35 17.66
C GLU A 201 -23.01 2.97 17.14
N GLN A 202 -23.01 3.54 15.92
CA GLN A 202 -24.23 4.06 15.30
C GLN A 202 -25.28 2.96 15.10
N ASN A 203 -24.86 1.76 14.68
CA ASN A 203 -25.74 0.62 14.56
C ASN A 203 -26.35 0.22 15.90
N GLU A 204 -25.52 0.11 16.94
CA GLU A 204 -25.98 -0.28 18.28
C GLU A 204 -26.96 0.76 18.87
N LYS A 205 -26.64 2.05 18.74
CA LYS A 205 -27.55 3.16 19.16
C LYS A 205 -28.89 3.14 18.41
N ALA A 206 -28.91 2.60 17.18
CA ALA A 206 -30.10 2.41 16.37
C ALA A 206 -30.82 1.06 16.62
N GLY A 207 -30.40 0.28 17.61
CA GLY A 207 -30.97 -1.03 17.93
C GLY A 207 -30.61 -2.14 16.95
N ARG A 208 -29.60 -1.92 16.09
CA ARG A 208 -29.07 -2.92 15.17
C ARG A 208 -27.87 -3.64 15.81
N LYS A 209 -27.42 -4.74 15.20
CA LYS A 209 -26.19 -5.40 15.64
C LYS A 209 -24.98 -4.52 15.31
N GLY A 210 -24.00 -4.45 16.21
CA GLY A 210 -22.70 -3.88 15.94
C GLY A 210 -21.92 -4.67 14.90
N VAL A 211 -20.75 -4.18 14.55
CA VAL A 211 -19.80 -4.85 13.63
C VAL A 211 -18.87 -5.76 14.43
N ASP A 212 -18.66 -6.99 13.99
CA ASP A 212 -17.63 -7.88 14.55
C ASP A 212 -16.28 -7.55 13.89
N ILE A 213 -15.48 -6.68 14.53
CA ILE A 213 -14.22 -6.17 13.98
C ILE A 213 -13.11 -7.18 14.23
N LYS A 214 -12.39 -7.56 13.17
CA LYS A 214 -11.22 -8.45 13.23
C LYS A 214 -9.96 -7.69 12.83
N TYR A 215 -8.92 -7.83 13.63
CA TYR A 215 -7.65 -7.16 13.40
C TYR A 215 -6.64 -8.09 12.75
N PHE A 216 -6.04 -7.59 11.66
CA PHE A 216 -4.96 -8.29 10.98
C PHE A 216 -3.81 -7.31 10.73
N GLN A 217 -2.58 -7.79 10.88
CA GLN A 217 -1.38 -6.98 10.63
C GLN A 217 -0.81 -7.18 9.23
N ASN A 218 -1.11 -8.33 8.60
CA ASN A 218 -0.62 -8.67 7.28
C ASN A 218 -1.75 -8.78 6.27
N THR A 219 -1.52 -8.25 5.10
CA THR A 219 -2.46 -8.28 3.96
C THR A 219 -2.87 -9.70 3.58
N SER A 220 -1.93 -10.63 3.55
CA SER A 220 -2.19 -12.04 3.22
C SER A 220 -3.20 -12.70 4.15
N ASP A 221 -3.16 -12.37 5.44
CA ASP A 221 -3.97 -13.03 6.46
C ASP A 221 -5.47 -12.67 6.31
N TYR A 222 -5.79 -11.39 6.07
CA TYR A 222 -7.19 -11.03 5.85
C TYR A 222 -7.70 -11.50 4.49
N TYR A 223 -6.88 -11.57 3.44
CA TYR A 223 -7.30 -12.18 2.18
C TYR A 223 -7.63 -13.66 2.32
N LEU A 224 -6.82 -14.42 3.06
CA LEU A 224 -7.14 -15.82 3.37
C LEU A 224 -8.43 -15.94 4.21
N ALA A 225 -8.64 -15.05 5.17
CA ALA A 225 -9.86 -15.00 5.97
C ALA A 225 -11.09 -14.67 5.11
N LEU A 226 -10.96 -13.72 4.17
CA LEU A 226 -12.02 -13.35 3.24
C LEU A 226 -12.35 -14.49 2.28
N GLN A 227 -11.35 -15.13 1.68
CA GLN A 227 -11.56 -16.26 0.76
C GLN A 227 -12.20 -17.47 1.45
N SER A 228 -11.82 -17.77 2.70
CA SER A 228 -12.40 -18.87 3.49
C SER A 228 -13.77 -18.55 4.10
N GLY A 229 -14.27 -17.32 3.97
CA GLY A 229 -15.54 -16.89 4.55
C GLY A 229 -15.51 -16.70 6.07
N ARG A 230 -14.33 -16.58 6.68
CA ARG A 230 -14.18 -16.25 8.11
C ARG A 230 -14.48 -14.79 8.41
N ILE A 231 -14.40 -13.92 7.41
CA ILE A 231 -14.84 -12.54 7.43
C ILE A 231 -15.74 -12.25 6.23
N ASP A 232 -16.68 -11.32 6.38
CA ASP A 232 -17.57 -10.87 5.30
C ASP A 232 -16.86 -9.88 4.39
N GLY A 233 -15.98 -9.05 4.94
CA GLY A 233 -15.29 -8.01 4.19
C GLY A 233 -14.01 -7.51 4.85
N TYR A 234 -13.30 -6.70 4.11
CA TYR A 234 -12.13 -5.93 4.55
C TYR A 234 -12.37 -4.45 4.25
N LEU A 235 -12.01 -3.57 5.18
CA LEU A 235 -11.97 -2.12 4.96
C LEU A 235 -10.52 -1.65 4.96
N GLY A 236 -10.09 -1.09 3.83
CA GLY A 236 -8.71 -0.63 3.66
C GLY A 236 -8.57 0.54 2.69
N PRO A 237 -7.33 0.99 2.43
CA PRO A 237 -7.06 2.02 1.43
C PRO A 237 -7.57 1.59 0.06
N ASN A 238 -8.30 2.48 -0.62
CA ASN A 238 -8.86 2.19 -1.94
C ASN A 238 -7.81 1.71 -2.96
N PRO A 239 -6.59 2.29 -3.03
CA PRO A 239 -5.57 1.79 -3.96
C PRO A 239 -5.21 0.32 -3.76
N THR A 240 -5.07 -0.10 -2.50
CA THR A 240 -4.74 -1.49 -2.16
C THR A 240 -5.85 -2.45 -2.53
N VAL A 241 -7.10 -2.08 -2.22
CA VAL A 241 -8.28 -2.86 -2.60
C VAL A 241 -8.41 -2.96 -4.12
N ALA A 242 -8.32 -1.84 -4.84
CA ALA A 242 -8.41 -1.81 -6.30
C ALA A 242 -7.33 -2.68 -6.97
N TYR A 243 -6.11 -2.62 -6.46
CA TYR A 243 -5.01 -3.46 -6.93
C TYR A 243 -5.32 -4.95 -6.72
N HIS A 244 -5.75 -5.33 -5.50
CA HIS A 244 -6.05 -6.73 -5.18
C HIS A 244 -7.23 -7.27 -5.99
N VAL A 245 -8.33 -6.52 -6.08
CA VAL A 245 -9.52 -6.90 -6.86
C VAL A 245 -9.13 -7.19 -8.31
N THR A 246 -8.28 -6.37 -8.91
CA THR A 246 -7.88 -6.55 -10.31
C THR A 246 -6.86 -7.67 -10.47
N SER A 247 -5.88 -7.80 -9.57
CA SER A 247 -4.82 -8.81 -9.69
C SER A 247 -5.28 -10.21 -9.30
N ALA A 248 -6.08 -10.37 -8.25
CA ALA A 248 -6.57 -11.67 -7.78
C ALA A 248 -7.85 -12.12 -8.47
N GLY A 249 -8.72 -11.20 -8.91
CA GLY A 249 -9.95 -11.49 -9.65
C GLY A 249 -11.05 -12.26 -8.89
N ARG A 250 -10.86 -12.49 -7.58
CA ARG A 250 -11.75 -13.30 -6.72
C ARG A 250 -12.58 -12.48 -5.75
N THR A 251 -12.32 -11.20 -5.69
CA THR A 251 -13.00 -10.23 -4.82
C THR A 251 -13.56 -9.08 -5.64
N GLU A 252 -14.34 -8.23 -5.01
CA GLU A 252 -14.94 -7.03 -5.60
C GLU A 252 -14.98 -5.89 -4.59
N THR A 253 -14.92 -4.66 -5.07
CA THR A 253 -15.19 -3.47 -4.26
C THR A 253 -16.69 -3.33 -4.09
N VAL A 254 -17.16 -3.23 -2.85
CA VAL A 254 -18.60 -3.15 -2.52
C VAL A 254 -19.04 -1.80 -1.95
N GLY A 255 -18.09 -0.87 -1.77
CA GLY A 255 -18.35 0.50 -1.36
C GLY A 255 -17.06 1.29 -1.23
N THR A 256 -17.12 2.62 -1.46
CA THR A 256 -15.99 3.55 -1.33
C THR A 256 -16.40 4.75 -0.51
N PHE A 257 -15.47 5.26 0.32
CA PHE A 257 -15.72 6.32 1.29
C PHE A 257 -14.47 7.17 1.48
N SER A 258 -14.68 8.42 1.87
CA SER A 258 -13.57 9.27 2.29
C SER A 258 -12.91 8.75 3.58
N GLY A 259 -11.58 8.78 3.64
CA GLY A 259 -10.80 8.45 4.82
C GLY A 259 -10.96 9.43 6.00
N ALA A 260 -11.64 10.56 5.79
CA ALA A 260 -12.02 11.52 6.84
C ALA A 260 -13.50 11.41 7.27
N GLY A 261 -14.20 10.36 6.82
CA GLY A 261 -15.61 10.16 7.13
C GLY A 261 -16.55 11.01 6.27
N ALA A 262 -17.83 11.04 6.63
CA ALA A 262 -18.85 11.74 5.87
C ALA A 262 -18.64 13.26 5.90
N GLY A 263 -18.77 13.90 4.73
CA GLY A 263 -18.76 15.37 4.61
C GLY A 263 -17.40 16.04 4.52
N LEU A 264 -16.31 15.29 4.60
CA LEU A 264 -14.92 15.79 4.43
C LEU A 264 -14.11 14.84 3.56
N GLN A 265 -13.41 15.37 2.57
CA GLN A 265 -12.45 14.59 1.79
C GLN A 265 -11.19 14.34 2.61
N GLY A 266 -10.87 13.08 2.86
CA GLY A 266 -9.63 12.65 3.51
C GLY A 266 -8.40 12.98 2.68
N LYS A 267 -7.28 13.19 3.35
CA LYS A 267 -6.00 13.48 2.71
C LYS A 267 -4.89 12.66 3.35
N ILE A 268 -4.04 12.13 2.50
CA ILE A 268 -2.80 11.45 2.84
C ILE A 268 -1.67 12.48 2.87
N ALA A 269 -0.79 12.36 3.85
CA ALA A 269 0.25 13.36 4.07
C ALA A 269 1.61 12.77 4.46
N ALA A 270 2.68 13.44 4.03
CA ALA A 270 3.98 13.34 4.64
C ALA A 270 3.86 13.80 6.09
N THR A 271 4.17 12.90 7.02
CA THR A 271 3.94 13.12 8.45
C THR A 271 5.26 13.30 9.16
N THR A 272 5.42 14.41 9.88
CA THR A 272 6.62 14.72 10.66
C THR A 272 6.26 14.88 12.13
N LYS A 273 7.26 14.77 13.00
CA LYS A 273 7.06 15.16 14.40
C LYS A 273 6.66 16.65 14.45
N LYS A 274 5.69 16.97 15.30
CA LYS A 274 5.20 18.33 15.47
C LYS A 274 6.34 19.28 15.81
N ASP A 275 6.32 20.46 15.22
CA ASP A 275 7.31 21.51 15.40
C ASP A 275 8.76 21.11 15.03
N SER A 276 8.94 20.06 14.20
CA SER A 276 10.26 19.66 13.69
C SER A 276 10.87 20.66 12.72
N GLY A 277 10.08 21.62 12.22
CA GLY A 277 10.47 22.57 11.19
C GLY A 277 10.52 22.02 9.77
N LEU A 278 10.20 20.75 9.54
CA LEU A 278 10.28 20.08 8.23
C LEU A 278 9.03 20.25 7.38
N VAL A 279 7.85 20.43 7.98
CA VAL A 279 6.57 20.38 7.26
C VAL A 279 6.47 21.43 6.14
N ALA A 280 7.01 22.65 6.37
CA ALA A 280 7.00 23.71 5.36
C ALA A 280 7.92 23.41 4.16
N ALA A 281 9.05 22.71 4.40
CA ALA A 281 9.94 22.26 3.34
C ALA A 281 9.26 21.15 2.50
N TYR A 282 8.57 20.22 3.15
CA TYR A 282 7.85 19.16 2.45
C TYR A 282 6.69 19.70 1.63
N ALA A 283 5.85 20.58 2.19
CA ALA A 283 4.75 21.19 1.44
C ALA A 283 5.26 21.92 0.19
N ALA A 284 6.31 22.73 0.34
CA ALA A 284 6.91 23.44 -0.80
C ALA A 284 7.53 22.48 -1.84
N ALA A 285 8.13 21.37 -1.41
CA ALA A 285 8.67 20.36 -2.32
C ALA A 285 7.54 19.61 -3.06
N ILE A 286 6.44 19.29 -2.37
CA ILE A 286 5.27 18.65 -2.98
C ILE A 286 4.63 19.60 -4.00
N ASP A 287 4.44 20.88 -3.68
CA ASP A 287 3.93 21.87 -4.63
C ASP A 287 4.82 21.96 -5.87
N HIS A 288 6.14 22.02 -5.69
CA HIS A 288 7.09 22.04 -6.80
C HIS A 288 6.97 20.82 -7.74
N ILE A 289 6.87 19.61 -7.19
CA ILE A 289 6.74 18.40 -8.02
C ILE A 289 5.37 18.29 -8.71
N ILE A 290 4.32 18.91 -8.13
CA ILE A 290 3.01 19.07 -8.78
C ILE A 290 3.15 20.02 -9.98
N GLU A 291 3.73 21.20 -9.76
CA GLU A 291 3.90 22.25 -10.79
C GLU A 291 4.78 21.78 -11.96
N ASN A 292 5.86 21.04 -11.71
CA ASN A 292 6.76 20.56 -12.76
C ASN A 292 6.30 19.27 -13.45
N GLY A 293 5.17 18.67 -13.01
CA GLY A 293 4.53 17.52 -13.62
C GLY A 293 5.14 16.16 -13.25
N THR A 294 6.20 16.10 -12.44
CA THR A 294 6.81 14.80 -12.03
C THR A 294 5.91 14.03 -11.08
N TYR A 295 5.14 14.72 -10.24
CA TYR A 295 4.10 14.14 -9.41
C TYR A 295 3.04 13.37 -10.22
N ALA A 296 2.51 13.98 -11.27
CA ALA A 296 1.52 13.34 -12.14
C ALA A 296 2.08 12.09 -12.84
N GLN A 297 3.37 12.11 -13.23
CA GLN A 297 4.04 10.94 -13.80
C GLN A 297 4.11 9.78 -12.79
N VAL A 298 4.41 10.07 -11.52
CA VAL A 298 4.43 9.06 -10.45
C VAL A 298 3.02 8.51 -10.21
N LEU A 299 1.99 9.34 -10.08
CA LEU A 299 0.63 8.84 -9.87
C LEU A 299 0.16 7.97 -11.04
N LYS A 300 0.41 8.39 -12.28
CA LYS A 300 0.08 7.61 -13.48
C LYS A 300 0.77 6.25 -13.50
N ARG A 301 2.05 6.21 -13.13
CA ARG A 301 2.84 4.98 -13.03
C ARG A 301 2.19 3.94 -12.10
N TRP A 302 1.55 4.41 -11.03
CA TRP A 302 0.93 3.56 -10.02
C TRP A 302 -0.59 3.44 -10.15
N GLY A 303 -1.21 4.08 -11.18
CA GLY A 303 -2.65 4.04 -11.43
C GLY A 303 -3.46 4.79 -10.38
N LEU A 304 -2.91 5.90 -9.86
CA LEU A 304 -3.49 6.69 -8.76
C LEU A 304 -3.85 8.12 -9.16
N GLU A 305 -4.06 8.38 -10.45
CA GLU A 305 -4.39 9.72 -10.96
C GLU A 305 -5.66 10.30 -10.32
N SER A 306 -6.61 9.43 -9.94
CA SER A 306 -7.86 9.86 -9.28
C SER A 306 -7.67 10.39 -7.86
N GLU A 307 -6.52 10.09 -7.24
CA GLU A 307 -6.19 10.56 -5.88
C GLU A 307 -5.27 11.79 -5.88
N ALA A 308 -5.09 12.42 -7.05
CA ALA A 308 -4.26 13.62 -7.17
C ALA A 308 -4.82 14.79 -6.36
N VAL A 309 -3.90 15.57 -5.77
CA VAL A 309 -4.20 16.87 -5.16
C VAL A 309 -3.66 18.00 -6.04
N GLU A 310 -4.32 19.15 -6.02
CA GLU A 310 -3.90 20.34 -6.77
C GLU A 310 -2.72 21.05 -6.11
N LYS A 311 -2.60 20.94 -4.78
CA LYS A 311 -1.54 21.52 -3.97
C LYS A 311 -1.37 20.77 -2.66
N SER A 312 -0.22 20.93 -2.03
CA SER A 312 0.01 20.47 -0.66
C SER A 312 -0.61 21.44 0.36
N GLU A 313 -1.29 20.89 1.33
CA GLU A 313 -1.84 21.66 2.46
C GLU A 313 -1.13 21.24 3.76
N ILE A 314 -0.79 22.24 4.57
CA ILE A 314 -0.21 21.99 5.90
C ILE A 314 -1.34 21.88 6.92
N ASN A 315 -1.41 20.75 7.62
CA ASN A 315 -2.37 20.51 8.71
C ASN A 315 -3.85 20.83 8.35
N PRO A 316 -4.36 20.43 7.16
CA PRO A 316 -5.76 20.71 6.81
C PRO A 316 -6.73 20.03 7.79
N PRO A 317 -8.03 20.32 7.76
CA PRO A 317 -9.02 19.55 8.47
C PRO A 317 -8.90 18.06 8.13
N GLY A 318 -8.96 17.20 9.14
CA GLY A 318 -8.86 15.76 9.01
C GLY A 318 -9.99 15.01 9.68
N LEU A 319 -9.90 13.67 9.75
CA LEU A 319 -10.89 12.85 10.42
C LEU A 319 -11.15 13.41 11.83
N PRO A 320 -12.41 13.77 12.17
CA PRO A 320 -12.75 14.34 13.46
C PRO A 320 -12.40 13.43 14.63
N ARG A 321 -12.21 14.01 15.81
CA ARG A 321 -12.06 13.23 17.05
C ARG A 321 -13.33 12.43 17.30
N THR A 322 -13.18 11.24 17.86
CA THR A 322 -14.32 10.49 18.38
C THR A 322 -14.94 11.33 19.52
N LYS A 323 -16.24 11.53 19.48
CA LYS A 323 -16.93 12.16 20.60
C LYS A 323 -16.89 11.18 21.78
N SER A 324 -16.19 11.57 22.84
CA SER A 324 -16.19 10.87 24.12
C SER A 324 -17.56 10.92 24.77
#